data_6dad90d5f71326ec3943830811918c76
#
_entry.id   6dad90d5f71326ec3943830811918c76
#
_cell.length_a   1.000
_cell.length_b   1.000
_cell.length_c   1.000
_cell.angle_alpha   90.00
_cell.angle_beta   90.00
_cell.angle_gamma   90.00
#
_symmetry.space_group_name_H-M   'P 1'
#
loop_
_entity.id
_entity.type
_entity.pdbx_description
1 polymer ?
#
loop_
_entity_poly.entity_id
_entity_poly.type
_entity_poly.pdbx_seq_one_letter_code
_entity_poly.pdbx_strand_id
1 'polypeptide(L)'
;MTFNHTNVLVLAAAGGAPPFDRARAALTQAAADGPVTISRQVLREYLSVMTRQQTWGKPLTLSQAVTDTAGFVRQFTVLKDSASVWEHLIMLSRRYSFAGRQVHDANIVATMLAHGERRLLTFNVADFRRFARLIEVLAL
;
A
#
# COMPACT_ATOMS: atom_id res chain seq x y z
N MET A 1 -8.08 4.82 11.27
CA MET A 1 -7.30 3.79 10.53
C MET A 1 -6.82 4.34 9.20
N THR A 2 -5.65 3.96 8.78
CA THR A 2 -5.07 4.39 7.51
C THR A 2 -4.44 3.19 6.81
N PHE A 3 -4.87 2.92 5.59
CA PHE A 3 -4.25 1.89 4.75
C PHE A 3 -2.99 2.44 4.09
N ASN A 4 -1.93 1.65 4.11
CA ASN A 4 -0.63 2.05 3.63
C ASN A 4 -0.28 1.33 2.32
N HIS A 5 -0.08 2.11 1.26
CA HIS A 5 0.30 1.58 -0.06
C HIS A 5 1.77 1.12 -0.07
N THR A 6 2.08 0.17 -0.94
CA THR A 6 3.41 -0.42 -1.07
C THR A 6 4.53 0.61 -1.23
N ASN A 7 4.32 1.63 -2.04
CA ASN A 7 5.36 2.63 -2.33
C ASN A 7 5.81 3.41 -1.09
N VAL A 8 4.94 3.59 -0.12
CA VAL A 8 5.29 4.25 1.15
C VAL A 8 6.22 3.37 1.98
N LEU A 9 5.95 2.06 2.06
CA LEU A 9 6.84 1.11 2.75
C LEU A 9 8.20 1.01 2.07
N VAL A 10 8.22 0.94 0.75
CA VAL A 10 9.45 0.90 -0.05
C VAL A 10 10.32 2.12 0.24
N LEU A 11 9.75 3.31 0.17
CA LEU A 11 10.50 4.54 0.41
C LEU A 11 10.91 4.70 1.88
N ALA A 12 10.06 4.33 2.82
CA ALA A 12 10.40 4.37 4.23
C ALA A 12 11.57 3.43 4.58
N ALA A 13 11.65 2.28 3.92
CA ALA A 13 12.72 1.29 4.13
C ALA A 13 14.03 1.66 3.44
N ALA A 14 13.97 2.34 2.29
CA ALA A 14 15.17 2.64 1.49
C ALA A 14 16.16 3.61 2.17
N GLY A 15 15.69 4.59 2.89
CA GLY A 15 16.51 5.51 3.71
C GLY A 15 17.38 6.51 2.93
N GLY A 16 17.74 7.61 3.57
CA GLY A 16 18.84 8.49 3.15
C GLY A 16 18.51 9.67 2.24
N ALA A 17 17.34 9.77 1.62
CA ALA A 17 16.96 10.90 0.75
C ALA A 17 15.65 11.55 1.20
N PRO A 18 15.36 12.83 0.82
CA PRO A 18 14.17 13.54 1.26
C PRO A 18 12.83 12.81 1.08
N PRO A 19 12.55 12.10 -0.04
CA PRO A 19 11.33 11.31 -0.17
C PRO A 19 11.21 10.21 0.88
N PHE A 20 12.34 9.64 1.31
CA PHE A 20 12.38 8.58 2.34
C PHE A 20 12.01 9.12 3.71
N ASP A 21 12.51 10.30 4.06
CA ASP A 21 12.18 10.97 5.32
C ASP A 21 10.71 11.35 5.38
N ARG A 22 10.13 11.82 4.27
CA ARG A 22 8.69 12.11 4.17
C ARG A 22 7.84 10.86 4.36
N ALA A 23 8.25 9.73 3.78
CA ALA A 23 7.54 8.46 3.94
C ALA A 23 7.53 8.03 5.42
N ARG A 24 8.66 8.10 6.09
CA ARG A 24 8.77 7.77 7.52
C ARG A 24 7.93 8.69 8.39
N ALA A 25 8.01 10.01 8.14
CA ALA A 25 7.23 10.99 8.88
C ALA A 25 5.72 10.74 8.71
N ALA A 26 5.27 10.45 7.50
CA ALA A 26 3.88 10.16 7.21
C ALA A 26 3.39 8.88 7.89
N LEU A 27 4.22 7.83 7.92
CA LEU A 27 3.90 6.59 8.63
C LEU A 27 3.82 6.83 10.14
N THR A 28 4.74 7.60 10.69
CA THR A 28 4.74 7.95 12.10
C THR A 28 3.48 8.74 12.46
N GLN A 29 3.10 9.70 11.64
CA GLN A 29 1.87 10.47 11.85
C GLN A 29 0.63 9.59 11.72
N ALA A 30 0.56 8.74 10.70
CA ALA A 30 -0.56 7.81 10.54
C ALA A 30 -0.72 6.88 11.74
N ALA A 31 0.40 6.37 12.28
CA ALA A 31 0.40 5.52 13.48
C ALA A 31 -0.04 6.27 14.74
N ALA A 32 0.27 7.56 14.85
CA ALA A 32 -0.20 8.41 15.94
C ALA A 32 -1.71 8.68 15.85
N ASP A 33 -2.25 8.75 14.65
CA ASP A 33 -3.67 9.01 14.40
C ASP A 33 -4.55 7.75 14.57
N GLY A 34 -3.96 6.57 14.62
CA GLY A 34 -4.68 5.30 14.78
C GLY A 34 -3.98 4.12 14.13
N PRO A 35 -4.63 2.96 14.05
CA PRO A 35 -4.03 1.77 13.43
C PRO A 35 -3.67 2.01 11.97
N VAL A 36 -2.48 1.55 11.59
CA VAL A 36 -2.04 1.50 10.19
C VAL A 36 -2.26 0.08 9.68
N THR A 37 -2.89 -0.02 8.53
CA THR A 37 -3.23 -1.31 7.92
C THR A 37 -2.50 -1.50 6.60
N ILE A 38 -2.26 -2.75 6.26
CA ILE A 38 -1.69 -3.22 5.01
C ILE A 38 -2.45 -4.47 4.58
N SER A 39 -2.12 -5.01 3.41
CA SER A 39 -2.63 -6.31 2.96
C SER A 39 -1.47 -7.20 2.53
N ARG A 40 -1.75 -8.50 2.33
CA ARG A 40 -0.75 -9.43 1.77
C ARG A 40 -0.34 -9.03 0.36
N GLN A 41 -1.21 -8.40 -0.42
CA GLN A 41 -0.84 -7.82 -1.71
C GLN A 41 0.30 -6.81 -1.54
N VAL A 42 0.19 -5.90 -0.59
CA VAL A 42 1.25 -4.91 -0.30
C VAL A 42 2.56 -5.60 0.08
N LEU A 43 2.50 -6.66 0.88
CA LEU A 43 3.71 -7.42 1.24
C LEU A 43 4.34 -8.10 0.02
N ARG A 44 3.56 -8.73 -0.86
CA ARG A 44 4.07 -9.32 -2.10
C ARG A 44 4.68 -8.29 -3.04
N GLU A 45 4.04 -7.15 -3.19
CA GLU A 45 4.56 -6.05 -4.02
C GLU A 45 5.86 -5.50 -3.44
N TYR A 46 5.97 -5.38 -2.11
CA TYR A 46 7.21 -5.00 -1.44
C TYR A 46 8.35 -5.95 -1.79
N LEU A 47 8.12 -7.26 -1.69
CA LEU A 47 9.12 -8.27 -2.07
C LEU A 47 9.54 -8.09 -3.54
N SER A 48 8.58 -7.89 -4.44
CA SER A 48 8.85 -7.71 -5.87
C SER A 48 9.68 -6.48 -6.16
N VAL A 49 9.34 -5.34 -5.54
CA VAL A 49 10.03 -4.07 -5.78
C VAL A 49 11.44 -4.09 -5.19
N MET A 50 11.61 -4.56 -3.96
CA MET A 50 12.88 -4.47 -3.24
C MET A 50 13.94 -5.47 -3.73
N THR A 51 13.52 -6.53 -4.40
CA THR A 51 14.44 -7.55 -4.93
C THR A 51 14.86 -7.32 -6.38
N ARG A 52 14.29 -6.32 -7.07
CA ARG A 52 14.71 -5.91 -8.41
C ARG A 52 15.60 -4.67 -8.37
N GLN A 53 16.34 -4.42 -9.45
CA GLN A 53 17.19 -3.23 -9.57
C GLN A 53 16.36 -1.94 -9.45
N GLN A 54 16.84 -1.02 -8.62
CA GLN A 54 16.25 0.29 -8.39
C GLN A 54 17.24 1.39 -8.74
N THR A 55 16.74 2.60 -8.97
CA THR A 55 17.56 3.78 -9.27
C THR A 55 18.25 4.36 -8.02
N TRP A 56 17.72 4.09 -6.82
CA TRP A 56 18.21 4.66 -5.56
C TRP A 56 19.15 3.74 -4.77
N GLY A 57 19.40 2.52 -5.24
CA GLY A 57 20.26 1.58 -4.52
C GLY A 57 20.26 0.18 -5.09
N LYS A 58 21.04 -0.68 -4.46
CA LYS A 58 21.12 -2.10 -4.83
C LYS A 58 19.87 -2.86 -4.41
N PRO A 59 19.47 -3.91 -5.17
CA PRO A 59 18.41 -4.81 -4.74
C PRO A 59 18.74 -5.45 -3.38
N LEU A 60 17.71 -5.64 -2.57
CA LEU A 60 17.83 -6.54 -1.42
C LEU A 60 17.89 -7.98 -1.90
N THR A 61 18.52 -8.86 -1.11
CA THR A 61 18.30 -10.30 -1.28
C THR A 61 16.85 -10.62 -0.90
N LEU A 62 16.33 -11.72 -1.41
CA LEU A 62 14.99 -12.18 -1.04
C LEU A 62 14.88 -12.38 0.48
N SER A 63 15.91 -12.96 1.10
CA SER A 63 15.94 -13.17 2.55
C SER A 63 15.83 -11.86 3.34
N GLN A 64 16.55 -10.81 2.92
CA GLN A 64 16.46 -9.48 3.55
C GLN A 64 15.06 -8.89 3.42
N ALA A 65 14.48 -8.94 2.21
CA ALA A 65 13.13 -8.41 1.97
C ALA A 65 12.06 -9.18 2.77
N VAL A 66 12.19 -10.49 2.88
CA VAL A 66 11.30 -11.34 3.70
C VAL A 66 11.41 -10.96 5.19
N THR A 67 12.61 -10.70 5.68
CA THR A 67 12.82 -10.24 7.06
C THR A 67 12.11 -8.91 7.30
N ASP A 68 12.16 -7.97 6.35
CA ASP A 68 11.45 -6.70 6.44
C ASP A 68 9.93 -6.92 6.52
N THR A 69 9.38 -7.81 5.70
CA THR A 69 7.93 -8.09 5.72
C THR A 69 7.49 -8.71 7.04
N ALA A 70 8.31 -9.53 7.67
CA ALA A 70 8.03 -10.04 9.02
C ALA A 70 7.91 -8.89 10.05
N GLY A 71 8.75 -7.87 9.91
CA GLY A 71 8.65 -6.65 10.71
C GLY A 71 7.34 -5.89 10.48
N PHE A 72 6.92 -5.75 9.23
CA PHE A 72 5.66 -5.08 8.90
C PHE A 72 4.45 -5.83 9.45
N VAL A 73 4.45 -7.15 9.39
CA VAL A 73 3.38 -7.98 9.98
C VAL A 73 3.25 -7.78 11.49
N ARG A 74 4.38 -7.56 12.17
CA ARG A 74 4.36 -7.26 13.62
C ARG A 74 3.90 -5.83 13.92
N GLN A 75 4.23 -4.89 13.04
CA GLN A 75 4.00 -3.46 13.25
C GLN A 75 2.60 -3.02 12.82
N PHE A 76 2.07 -3.58 11.75
CA PHE A 76 0.82 -3.15 11.12
C PHE A 76 -0.25 -4.24 11.19
N THR A 77 -1.51 -3.84 11.10
CA THR A 77 -2.62 -4.79 10.95
C THR A 77 -2.71 -5.25 9.50
N VAL A 78 -2.63 -6.56 9.28
CA VAL A 78 -2.74 -7.15 7.94
C VAL A 78 -4.20 -7.51 7.66
N LEU A 79 -4.82 -6.80 6.72
CA LEU A 79 -6.20 -7.07 6.30
C LEU A 79 -6.27 -8.34 5.46
N LYS A 80 -7.26 -9.18 5.73
CA LYS A 80 -7.42 -10.46 5.03
C LYS A 80 -7.95 -10.27 3.62
N ASP A 81 -7.43 -11.05 2.69
CA ASP A 81 -7.97 -11.20 1.35
C ASP A 81 -9.13 -12.20 1.40
N SER A 82 -10.34 -11.68 1.62
CA SER A 82 -11.56 -12.45 1.79
C SER A 82 -12.40 -12.49 0.50
N ALA A 83 -13.45 -13.31 0.48
CA ALA A 83 -14.44 -13.29 -0.58
C ALA A 83 -15.05 -11.89 -0.78
N SER A 84 -15.22 -11.14 0.30
CA SER A 84 -15.74 -9.77 0.25
C SER A 84 -14.84 -8.84 -0.55
N VAL A 85 -13.51 -9.02 -0.50
CA VAL A 85 -12.57 -8.24 -1.33
C VAL A 85 -12.85 -8.47 -2.81
N TRP A 86 -13.00 -9.72 -3.22
CA TRP A 86 -13.34 -10.07 -4.59
C TRP A 86 -14.67 -9.44 -5.04
N GLU A 87 -15.71 -9.53 -4.22
CA GLU A 87 -17.01 -8.94 -4.50
C GLU A 87 -16.91 -7.42 -4.69
N HIS A 88 -16.13 -6.74 -3.87
CA HIS A 88 -15.87 -5.31 -4.03
C HIS A 88 -15.10 -4.99 -5.29
N LEU A 89 -14.12 -5.81 -5.67
CA LEU A 89 -13.38 -5.63 -6.93
C LEU A 89 -14.33 -5.74 -8.13
N ILE A 90 -15.21 -6.72 -8.12
CA ILE A 90 -16.21 -6.88 -9.19
C ILE A 90 -17.17 -5.69 -9.22
N MET A 91 -17.61 -5.19 -8.07
CA MET A 91 -18.44 -3.99 -7.98
C MET A 91 -17.72 -2.78 -8.58
N LEU A 92 -16.44 -2.58 -8.25
CA LEU A 92 -15.64 -1.48 -8.79
C LEU A 92 -15.51 -1.58 -10.31
N SER A 93 -15.35 -2.80 -10.86
CA SER A 93 -15.23 -3.02 -12.30
C SER A 93 -16.48 -2.61 -13.09
N ARG A 94 -17.63 -2.57 -12.44
CA ARG A 94 -18.91 -2.15 -13.05
C ARG A 94 -19.12 -0.64 -13.04
N ARG A 95 -18.41 0.07 -12.17
CA ARG A 95 -18.57 1.53 -11.97
C ARG A 95 -17.40 2.36 -12.46
N TYR A 96 -16.22 1.76 -12.54
CA TYR A 96 -14.98 2.44 -12.89
C TYR A 96 -14.26 1.70 -14.00
N SER A 97 -13.60 2.45 -14.88
CA SER A 97 -12.78 1.88 -15.94
C SER A 97 -11.35 1.71 -15.43
N PHE A 98 -10.86 0.48 -15.45
CA PHE A 98 -9.47 0.16 -15.18
C PHE A 98 -9.08 -1.15 -15.89
N ALA A 99 -7.82 -1.30 -16.23
CA ALA A 99 -7.28 -2.48 -16.90
C ALA A 99 -5.79 -2.67 -16.62
N GLY A 100 -5.26 -3.85 -16.89
CA GLY A 100 -3.86 -4.17 -16.71
C GLY A 100 -3.41 -3.96 -15.26
N ARG A 101 -2.33 -3.20 -15.07
CA ARG A 101 -1.78 -2.92 -13.73
C ARG A 101 -2.75 -2.19 -12.80
N GLN A 102 -3.69 -1.45 -13.37
CA GLN A 102 -4.70 -0.74 -12.59
C GLN A 102 -5.61 -1.69 -11.80
N VAL A 103 -5.70 -2.95 -12.20
CA VAL A 103 -6.44 -3.99 -11.45
C VAL A 103 -5.86 -4.16 -10.04
N HIS A 104 -4.54 -4.08 -9.89
CA HIS A 104 -3.90 -4.19 -8.57
C HIS A 104 -4.24 -3.00 -7.67
N ASP A 105 -4.28 -1.78 -8.22
CA ASP A 105 -4.69 -0.59 -7.48
C ASP A 105 -6.18 -0.66 -7.11
N ALA A 106 -7.02 -1.10 -8.03
CA ALA A 106 -8.43 -1.34 -7.75
C ALA A 106 -8.63 -2.40 -6.64
N ASN A 107 -7.78 -3.44 -6.62
CA ASN A 107 -7.84 -4.46 -5.57
C ASN A 107 -7.44 -3.91 -4.19
N ILE A 108 -6.53 -2.95 -4.12
CA ILE A 108 -6.23 -2.23 -2.88
C ILE A 108 -7.48 -1.51 -2.38
N VAL A 109 -8.17 -0.79 -3.25
CA VAL A 109 -9.42 -0.09 -2.90
C VAL A 109 -10.50 -1.09 -2.48
N ALA A 110 -10.63 -2.21 -3.20
CA ALA A 110 -11.56 -3.28 -2.84
C ALA A 110 -11.29 -3.84 -1.44
N THR A 111 -10.01 -4.06 -1.11
CA THR A 111 -9.58 -4.50 0.21
C THR A 111 -9.98 -3.49 1.29
N MET A 112 -9.70 -2.22 1.03
CA MET A 112 -10.07 -1.14 1.95
C MET A 112 -11.59 -1.13 2.21
N LEU A 113 -12.38 -1.14 1.15
CA LEU A 113 -13.84 -1.12 1.26
C LEU A 113 -14.40 -2.32 2.00
N ALA A 114 -13.87 -3.52 1.72
CA ALA A 114 -14.27 -4.76 2.39
C ALA A 114 -14.03 -4.73 3.90
N HIS A 115 -13.04 -3.96 4.35
CA HIS A 115 -12.66 -3.84 5.75
C HIS A 115 -13.06 -2.51 6.40
N GLY A 116 -13.85 -1.69 5.70
CA GLY A 116 -14.31 -0.40 6.23
C GLY A 116 -13.26 0.69 6.31
N GLU A 117 -12.14 0.50 5.63
CA GLU A 117 -11.07 1.50 5.52
C GLU A 117 -11.46 2.59 4.52
N ARG A 118 -11.12 3.85 4.85
CA ARG A 118 -11.43 4.98 3.98
C ARG A 118 -10.23 5.85 3.62
N ARG A 119 -9.12 5.73 4.34
CA ARG A 119 -7.94 6.59 4.17
C ARG A 119 -6.79 5.79 3.59
N LEU A 120 -6.25 6.25 2.46
CA LEU A 120 -5.11 5.64 1.77
C LEU A 120 -3.92 6.58 1.79
N LEU A 121 -2.81 6.13 2.33
CA LEU A 121 -1.53 6.82 2.28
C LEU A 121 -0.73 6.32 1.07
N THR A 122 -0.40 7.21 0.14
CA THR A 122 0.31 6.84 -1.10
C THR A 122 1.09 8.01 -1.69
N PHE A 123 2.18 7.70 -2.39
CA PHE A 123 2.87 8.64 -3.27
C PHE A 123 2.21 8.76 -4.66
N ASN A 124 1.43 7.75 -5.07
CA ASN A 124 0.82 7.68 -6.40
C ASN A 124 -0.64 8.14 -6.37
N VAL A 125 -0.87 9.37 -5.97
CA VAL A 125 -2.23 9.95 -5.85
C VAL A 125 -3.02 9.82 -7.16
N ALA A 126 -2.38 10.05 -8.30
CA ALA A 126 -3.03 9.99 -9.60
C ALA A 126 -3.66 8.62 -9.91
N ASP A 127 -3.02 7.53 -9.46
CA ASP A 127 -3.49 6.16 -9.72
C ASP A 127 -4.79 5.84 -8.97
N PHE A 128 -5.08 6.57 -7.90
CA PHE A 128 -6.27 6.37 -7.06
C PHE A 128 -7.32 7.46 -7.22
N ARG A 129 -7.05 8.47 -8.04
CA ARG A 129 -7.96 9.62 -8.21
C ARG A 129 -9.36 9.22 -8.66
N ARG A 130 -9.48 8.19 -9.50
CA ARG A 130 -10.77 7.68 -9.97
C ARG A 130 -11.66 7.18 -8.85
N PHE A 131 -11.08 6.80 -7.70
CA PHE A 131 -11.80 6.28 -6.54
C PHE A 131 -12.03 7.33 -5.44
N ALA A 132 -11.78 8.62 -5.71
CA ALA A 132 -11.84 9.69 -4.73
C ALA A 132 -13.21 9.89 -4.07
N ARG A 133 -14.28 9.36 -4.67
CA ARG A 133 -15.61 9.36 -4.05
C ARG A 133 -15.79 8.28 -2.99
N LEU A 134 -14.93 7.27 -2.99
CA LEU A 134 -15.02 6.10 -2.11
C LEU A 134 -14.01 6.15 -0.97
N ILE A 135 -12.84 6.71 -1.25
CA ILE A 135 -11.72 6.78 -0.30
C ILE A 135 -11.10 8.17 -0.29
N GLU A 136 -10.53 8.54 0.83
CA GLU A 136 -9.68 9.72 0.98
C GLU A 136 -8.25 9.34 0.67
N VAL A 137 -7.67 9.96 -0.37
CA VAL A 137 -6.28 9.72 -0.76
C VAL A 137 -5.41 10.78 -0.09
N LEU A 138 -4.51 10.32 0.76
CA LEU A 138 -3.56 11.18 1.49
C LEU A 138 -2.26 11.26 0.68
N ALA A 139 -1.95 12.45 0.18
CA ALA A 139 -0.70 12.72 -0.53
C ALA A 139 0.47 12.87 0.45
N LEU A 140 1.66 12.48 0.00
CA LEU A 140 2.91 12.63 0.71
C LEU A 140 3.77 13.73 0.10
#